data_c89397cfb456f87818574e5df83bea54
#
_entry.id   c89397cfb456f87818574e5df83bea54
#
_cell.length_a   1.000
_cell.length_b   1.000
_cell.length_c   1.000
_cell.angle_alpha   90.00
_cell.angle_beta   90.00
_cell.angle_gamma   90.00
#
_symmetry.space_group_name_H-M   'P 1'
#
loop_
_entity.id
_entity.type
_entity.pdbx_description
1 polymer ?
#
loop_
_entity_poly.entity_id
_entity_poly.type
_entity_poly.pdbx_seq_one_letter_code
_entity_poly.pdbx_strand_id
1 'polypeptide(L)'
;ERTDGILQVMEVAGQTQVVIGSNVQYVYDELATLLPQGNTSSEKSDGKKKGVFGSALELISSLFTPLIDVLIGAGILKGLLSILTATNLLADASGTYQILNAAADSLYYFLPIVIAITCSKKLKTNMFVSVTIAGALLYPNLTALYDAGTAITFLGIPVHLTAFKSSVFPIIF
;
A
#
# COMPACT_ATOMS: atom_id res chain seq x y z
N GLU A 1 -14.04 41.84 6.23
CA GLU A 1 -15.16 41.10 6.88
C GLU A 1 -14.51 39.91 7.60
N ARG A 2 -14.63 39.88 8.92
CA ARG A 2 -14.10 38.80 9.74
C ARG A 2 -15.18 37.72 9.80
N THR A 3 -14.92 36.59 9.16
CA THR A 3 -15.77 35.42 9.27
C THR A 3 -15.35 34.63 10.52
N ASP A 4 -16.29 34.36 11.42
CA ASP A 4 -16.03 33.61 12.64
C ASP A 4 -15.47 32.21 12.30
N GLY A 5 -14.33 31.86 12.92
CA GLY A 5 -13.66 30.57 12.73
C GLY A 5 -12.43 30.60 11.81
N ILE A 6 -12.16 31.67 11.08
CA ILE A 6 -10.94 31.84 10.27
C ILE A 6 -9.91 32.64 11.07
N LEU A 7 -8.77 32.03 11.32
CA LEU A 7 -7.68 32.65 12.07
C LEU A 7 -6.83 33.56 11.19
N GLN A 8 -6.53 33.13 9.96
CA GLN A 8 -5.72 33.88 9.01
C GLN A 8 -5.94 33.40 7.59
N VAL A 9 -5.86 34.32 6.64
CA VAL A 9 -5.81 34.04 5.20
C VAL A 9 -4.47 34.54 4.69
N MET A 10 -3.70 33.68 4.05
CA MET A 10 -2.41 34.02 3.45
C MET A 10 -2.42 33.63 1.97
N GLU A 11 -1.81 34.46 1.15
CA GLU A 11 -1.58 34.17 -0.25
C GLU A 11 -0.08 33.89 -0.46
N VAL A 12 0.26 32.64 -0.73
CA VAL A 12 1.65 32.20 -0.91
C VAL A 12 1.77 31.50 -2.25
N ALA A 13 2.65 32.00 -3.10
CA ALA A 13 2.96 31.44 -4.42
C ALA A 13 1.72 31.21 -5.33
N GLY A 14 0.73 32.12 -5.28
CA GLY A 14 -0.47 32.03 -6.10
C GLY A 14 -1.53 31.06 -5.55
N GLN A 15 -1.35 30.56 -4.33
CA GLN A 15 -2.34 29.75 -3.61
C GLN A 15 -2.87 30.52 -2.40
N THR A 16 -4.18 30.56 -2.26
CA THR A 16 -4.83 31.12 -1.09
C THR A 16 -4.93 30.05 -0.01
N GLN A 17 -4.22 30.26 1.09
CA GLN A 17 -4.24 29.36 2.27
C GLN A 17 -5.09 30.01 3.36
N VAL A 18 -6.07 29.27 3.85
CA VAL A 18 -6.94 29.68 4.95
C VAL A 18 -6.58 28.89 6.18
N VAL A 19 -6.11 29.56 7.20
CA VAL A 19 -5.79 28.96 8.49
C VAL A 19 -7.05 28.94 9.35
N ILE A 20 -7.53 27.73 9.64
CA ILE A 20 -8.71 27.49 10.46
C ILE A 20 -8.23 26.79 11.74
N GLY A 21 -8.86 27.10 12.87
CA GLY A 21 -8.50 26.51 14.17
C GLY A 21 -8.90 25.02 14.29
N SER A 22 -9.22 24.57 15.50
CA SER A 22 -9.53 23.15 15.82
C SER A 22 -10.70 22.52 15.02
N ASN A 23 -11.50 23.31 14.31
CA ASN A 23 -12.68 22.89 13.55
C ASN A 23 -12.39 22.66 12.04
N VAL A 24 -11.12 22.51 11.66
CA VAL A 24 -10.71 22.30 10.26
C VAL A 24 -11.49 21.16 9.59
N GLN A 25 -11.67 20.04 10.28
CA GLN A 25 -12.36 18.87 9.75
C GLN A 25 -13.79 19.17 9.35
N TYR A 26 -14.51 19.88 10.22
CA TYR A 26 -15.91 20.23 9.99
C TYR A 26 -16.08 21.18 8.80
N VAL A 27 -15.20 22.19 8.71
CA VAL A 27 -15.23 23.15 7.59
C VAL A 27 -14.83 22.49 6.27
N TYR A 28 -13.90 21.52 6.33
CA TYR A 28 -13.50 20.76 5.14
C TYR A 28 -14.64 19.88 4.61
N ASP A 29 -15.35 19.20 5.48
CA ASP A 29 -16.49 18.33 5.12
C ASP A 29 -17.64 19.14 4.50
N GLU A 30 -17.95 20.31 5.03
CA GLU A 30 -18.93 21.24 4.45
C GLU A 30 -18.47 21.82 3.10
N LEU A 31 -17.23 22.25 3.00
CA LEU A 31 -16.65 22.77 1.75
C LEU A 31 -16.59 21.69 0.66
N ALA A 32 -16.31 20.44 1.03
CA ALA A 32 -16.29 19.32 0.10
C ALA A 32 -17.65 19.02 -0.53
N THR A 33 -18.74 19.37 0.15
CA THR A 33 -20.10 19.25 -0.39
C THR A 33 -20.49 20.41 -1.31
N LEU A 34 -19.90 21.58 -1.12
CA LEU A 34 -20.22 22.81 -1.87
C LEU A 34 -19.34 23.02 -3.10
N LEU A 35 -18.12 22.47 -3.09
CA LEU A 35 -17.24 22.53 -4.25
C LEU A 35 -17.60 21.39 -5.20
N PRO A 36 -17.81 21.66 -6.50
CA PRO A 36 -17.83 20.60 -7.49
C PRO A 36 -16.52 19.86 -7.35
N GLN A 37 -16.58 18.53 -7.19
CA GLN A 37 -15.42 17.66 -6.93
C GLN A 37 -14.30 17.92 -7.94
N GLY A 38 -13.53 18.95 -7.67
CA GLY A 38 -12.31 19.32 -8.36
C GLY A 38 -11.16 18.65 -7.61
N ASN A 39 -10.58 17.66 -8.26
CA ASN A 39 -9.38 16.93 -7.88
C ASN A 39 -8.37 17.79 -7.12
N THR A 40 -8.20 17.56 -5.82
CA THR A 40 -7.01 18.01 -5.11
C THR A 40 -5.86 17.06 -5.43
N SER A 41 -5.03 17.58 -6.31
CA SER A 41 -3.59 17.31 -6.52
C SER A 41 -3.11 15.88 -6.61
N SER A 42 -2.81 15.46 -7.79
CA SER A 42 -1.44 15.41 -8.35
C SER A 42 -1.54 15.18 -9.86
N GLU A 43 -0.89 16.08 -10.60
CA GLU A 43 -0.60 15.98 -12.02
C GLU A 43 -1.79 15.95 -13.00
N LYS A 44 -1.96 17.08 -13.69
CA LYS A 44 -2.71 17.24 -14.92
C LYS A 44 -2.33 16.10 -15.89
N SER A 45 -3.19 15.15 -16.09
CA SER A 45 -3.23 14.41 -17.32
C SER A 45 -4.55 14.74 -18.03
N ASP A 46 -4.38 15.25 -19.23
CA ASP A 46 -5.34 15.66 -20.23
C ASP A 46 -6.66 14.88 -20.23
N GLY A 47 -7.74 15.61 -20.47
CA GLY A 47 -9.11 15.11 -20.61
C GLY A 47 -9.31 14.15 -21.79
N LYS A 48 -8.77 12.94 -21.70
CA LYS A 48 -9.17 11.78 -22.50
C LYS A 48 -9.99 10.83 -21.61
N LYS A 49 -11.13 10.37 -22.12
CA LYS A 49 -11.92 9.30 -21.53
C LYS A 49 -10.96 8.24 -21.02
N LYS A 50 -10.84 8.09 -19.67
CA LYS A 50 -9.98 7.09 -19.05
C LYS A 50 -10.43 5.73 -19.57
N GLY A 51 -9.65 5.12 -20.46
CA GLY A 51 -9.90 3.76 -20.91
C GLY A 51 -9.85 2.81 -19.70
N VAL A 52 -10.36 1.61 -19.86
CA VAL A 52 -10.33 0.55 -18.82
C VAL A 52 -8.94 0.43 -18.18
N PHE A 53 -7.90 0.60 -18.97
CA PHE A 53 -6.50 0.58 -18.52
C PHE A 53 -6.16 1.73 -17.56
N GLY A 54 -6.64 2.95 -17.82
CA GLY A 54 -6.42 4.09 -16.92
C GLY A 54 -7.12 3.90 -15.56
N SER A 55 -8.32 3.34 -15.56
CA SER A 55 -9.05 3.02 -14.33
C SER A 55 -8.36 1.92 -13.52
N ALA A 56 -7.79 0.91 -14.19
CA ALA A 56 -7.01 -0.14 -13.54
C ALA A 56 -5.74 0.41 -12.89
N LEU A 57 -5.00 1.29 -13.57
CA LEU A 57 -3.81 1.95 -13.01
C LEU A 57 -4.16 2.82 -11.80
N GLU A 58 -5.27 3.54 -11.85
CA GLU A 58 -5.73 4.38 -10.74
C GLU A 58 -6.12 3.52 -9.53
N LEU A 59 -6.79 2.38 -9.77
CA LEU A 59 -7.09 1.41 -8.72
C LEU A 59 -5.80 0.90 -8.08
N ILE A 60 -4.86 0.40 -8.87
CA ILE A 60 -3.57 -0.11 -8.38
C ILE A 60 -2.84 0.97 -7.57
N SER A 61 -2.70 2.17 -8.10
CA SER A 61 -2.07 3.28 -7.39
C SER A 61 -2.72 3.55 -6.03
N SER A 62 -4.05 3.56 -5.99
CA SER A 62 -4.80 3.80 -4.76
C SER A 62 -4.66 2.70 -3.70
N LEU A 63 -4.32 1.47 -4.12
CA LEU A 63 -4.06 0.36 -3.19
C LEU A 63 -2.70 0.49 -2.51
N PHE A 64 -1.70 1.04 -3.23
CA PHE A 64 -0.34 1.21 -2.72
C PHE A 64 -0.15 2.48 -1.89
N THR A 65 -0.91 3.54 -2.15
CA THR A 65 -0.77 4.83 -1.44
C THR A 65 -0.66 4.68 0.08
N PRO A 66 -1.54 3.93 0.78
CA PRO A 66 -1.45 3.81 2.23
C PRO A 66 -0.25 2.95 2.71
N LEU A 67 0.44 2.26 1.79
CA LEU A 67 1.57 1.40 2.11
C LEU A 67 2.93 2.09 1.92
N ILE A 68 2.95 3.22 1.23
CA ILE A 68 4.19 3.92 0.85
C ILE A 68 5.05 4.22 2.08
N ASP A 69 4.48 4.78 3.14
CA ASP A 69 5.22 5.16 4.34
C ASP A 69 5.88 3.96 5.01
N VAL A 70 5.16 2.83 5.08
CA VAL A 70 5.68 1.59 5.68
C VAL A 70 6.74 0.95 4.79
N LEU A 71 6.56 1.00 3.46
CA LEU A 71 7.56 0.53 2.48
C LEU A 71 8.85 1.34 2.57
N ILE A 72 8.75 2.66 2.72
CA ILE A 72 9.91 3.54 2.92
C ILE A 72 10.63 3.16 4.21
N GLY A 73 9.91 2.99 5.33
CA GLY A 73 10.49 2.59 6.60
C GLY A 73 11.23 1.25 6.53
N ALA A 74 10.62 0.24 5.91
CA ALA A 74 11.24 -1.07 5.70
C ALA A 74 12.48 -0.97 4.80
N GLY A 75 12.43 -0.15 3.74
CA GLY A 75 13.55 0.08 2.84
C GLY A 75 14.73 0.77 3.53
N ILE A 76 14.47 1.79 4.35
CA ILE A 76 15.51 2.48 5.14
C ILE A 76 16.16 1.50 6.12
N LEU A 77 15.37 0.68 6.81
CA LEU A 77 15.90 -0.31 7.75
C LEU A 77 16.80 -1.33 7.03
N LYS A 78 16.39 -1.84 5.87
CA LYS A 78 17.22 -2.73 5.04
C LYS A 78 18.49 -2.06 4.54
N GLY A 79 18.40 -0.84 4.07
CA GLY A 79 19.56 -0.05 3.64
C GLY A 79 20.56 0.16 4.78
N LEU A 80 20.09 0.48 5.98
CA LEU A 80 20.93 0.62 7.16
C LEU A 80 21.62 -0.69 7.53
N LEU A 81 20.89 -1.79 7.56
CA LEU A 81 21.43 -3.13 7.81
C LEU A 81 22.52 -3.49 6.79
N SER A 82 22.29 -3.21 5.51
CA SER A 82 23.26 -3.46 4.44
C SER A 82 24.56 -2.67 4.63
N ILE A 83 24.47 -1.42 5.09
CA ILE A 83 25.66 -0.60 5.41
C ILE A 83 26.41 -1.18 6.61
N LEU A 84 25.71 -1.56 7.67
CA LEU A 84 26.31 -2.12 8.87
C LEU A 84 27.03 -3.45 8.62
N THR A 85 26.50 -4.27 7.74
CA THR A 85 27.15 -5.54 7.34
C THR A 85 28.34 -5.29 6.42
N ALA A 86 28.21 -4.39 5.43
CA ALA A 86 29.29 -4.02 4.52
C ALA A 86 30.50 -3.41 5.24
N THR A 87 30.27 -2.69 6.34
CA THR A 87 31.32 -2.12 7.19
C THR A 87 31.85 -3.08 8.27
N ASN A 88 31.37 -4.32 8.30
CA ASN A 88 31.70 -5.33 9.33
C ASN A 88 31.37 -4.88 10.78
N LEU A 89 30.52 -3.88 10.97
CA LEU A 89 30.02 -3.46 12.27
C LEU A 89 28.97 -4.42 12.84
N LEU A 90 28.25 -5.12 11.97
CA LEU A 90 27.24 -6.10 12.33
C LEU A 90 27.44 -7.36 11.46
N ALA A 91 27.63 -8.49 12.10
CA ALA A 91 27.75 -9.76 11.39
C ALA A 91 26.36 -10.26 10.95
N ASP A 92 26.24 -10.77 9.73
CA ASP A 92 25.01 -11.35 9.18
C ASP A 92 24.45 -12.50 10.05
N ALA A 93 25.37 -13.25 10.70
CA ALA A 93 25.02 -14.34 11.59
C ALA A 93 24.57 -13.86 13.00
N SER A 94 24.66 -12.56 13.29
CA SER A 94 24.24 -12.04 14.60
C SER A 94 22.72 -12.10 14.78
N GLY A 95 22.25 -12.44 15.97
CA GLY A 95 20.81 -12.46 16.29
C GLY A 95 20.14 -11.10 16.07
N THR A 96 20.87 -10.01 16.34
CA THR A 96 20.38 -8.64 16.11
C THR A 96 20.10 -8.40 14.63
N TYR A 97 21.04 -8.78 13.76
CA TYR A 97 20.82 -8.67 12.30
C TYR A 97 19.62 -9.50 11.87
N GLN A 98 19.53 -10.75 12.29
CA GLN A 98 18.44 -11.66 11.88
C GLN A 98 17.07 -11.11 12.30
N ILE A 99 16.94 -10.58 13.52
CA ILE A 99 15.67 -10.00 14.01
C ILE A 99 15.31 -8.74 13.22
N LEU A 100 16.24 -7.82 13.04
CA LEU A 100 15.98 -6.57 12.32
C LEU A 100 15.71 -6.82 10.83
N ASN A 101 16.43 -7.76 10.23
CA ASN A 101 16.19 -8.15 8.83
C ASN A 101 14.82 -8.81 8.67
N ALA A 102 14.43 -9.70 9.59
CA ALA A 102 13.10 -10.29 9.58
C ALA A 102 12.00 -9.23 9.73
N ALA A 103 12.20 -8.22 10.58
CA ALA A 103 11.26 -7.11 10.73
C ALA A 103 11.10 -6.31 9.43
N ALA A 104 12.23 -6.00 8.75
CA ALA A 104 12.20 -5.29 7.48
C ALA A 104 11.60 -6.13 6.34
N ASP A 105 11.86 -7.45 6.33
CA ASP A 105 11.34 -8.37 5.32
C ASP A 105 9.89 -8.75 5.51
N SER A 106 9.38 -8.68 6.73
CA SER A 106 8.01 -9.11 7.06
C SER A 106 6.95 -8.39 6.22
N LEU A 107 7.13 -7.09 5.98
CA LEU A 107 6.22 -6.31 5.16
C LEU A 107 6.15 -6.87 3.73
N TYR A 108 7.30 -7.14 3.13
CA TYR A 108 7.37 -7.67 1.76
C TYR A 108 6.83 -9.09 1.69
N TYR A 109 7.10 -9.91 2.70
CA TYR A 109 6.59 -11.27 2.78
C TYR A 109 5.05 -11.30 2.86
N PHE A 110 4.48 -10.45 3.73
CA PHE A 110 3.04 -10.35 3.93
C PHE A 110 2.35 -9.34 3.01
N LEU A 111 3.03 -8.83 2.00
CA LEU A 111 2.49 -7.87 1.06
C LEU A 111 1.13 -8.29 0.46
N PRO A 112 0.90 -9.57 0.08
CA PRO A 112 -0.41 -10.04 -0.37
C PRO A 112 -1.53 -9.78 0.63
N ILE A 113 -1.29 -10.02 1.93
CA ILE A 113 -2.29 -9.80 2.99
C ILE A 113 -2.57 -8.30 3.14
N VAL A 114 -1.52 -7.48 3.15
CA VAL A 114 -1.67 -6.02 3.32
C VAL A 114 -2.44 -5.42 2.15
N ILE A 115 -2.18 -5.86 0.91
CA ILE A 115 -2.93 -5.42 -0.27
C ILE A 115 -4.37 -5.94 -0.22
N ALA A 116 -4.62 -7.16 0.25
CA ALA A 116 -5.98 -7.66 0.41
C ALA A 116 -6.81 -6.78 1.36
N ILE A 117 -6.19 -6.24 2.42
CA ILE A 117 -6.83 -5.29 3.34
C ILE A 117 -7.16 -3.98 2.62
N THR A 118 -6.22 -3.39 1.88
CA THR A 118 -6.46 -2.12 1.17
C THR A 118 -7.47 -2.30 0.04
N CYS A 119 -7.40 -3.42 -0.68
CA CYS A 119 -8.33 -3.79 -1.73
C CYS A 119 -9.76 -3.96 -1.19
N SER A 120 -9.93 -4.69 -0.07
CA SER A 120 -11.23 -4.89 0.54
C SER A 120 -11.88 -3.59 1.00
N LYS A 121 -11.09 -2.66 1.55
CA LYS A 121 -11.57 -1.32 1.92
C LYS A 121 -12.00 -0.52 0.69
N LYS A 122 -11.23 -0.56 -0.38
CA LYS A 122 -11.51 0.18 -1.61
C LYS A 122 -12.74 -0.35 -2.33
N LEU A 123 -12.88 -1.68 -2.41
CA LEU A 123 -14.00 -2.35 -3.06
C LEU A 123 -15.21 -2.54 -2.14
N LYS A 124 -15.12 -2.08 -0.88
CA LYS A 124 -16.17 -2.24 0.13
C LYS A 124 -16.62 -3.69 0.31
N THR A 125 -15.68 -4.62 0.25
CA THR A 125 -15.89 -6.06 0.46
C THR A 125 -15.56 -6.47 1.88
N ASN A 126 -15.86 -7.72 2.24
CA ASN A 126 -15.55 -8.23 3.56
C ASN A 126 -14.03 -8.45 3.72
N MET A 127 -13.42 -7.68 4.62
CA MET A 127 -11.98 -7.71 4.86
C MET A 127 -11.49 -9.09 5.33
N PHE A 128 -12.26 -9.78 6.19
CA PHE A 128 -11.85 -11.08 6.72
C PHE A 128 -11.79 -12.15 5.62
N VAL A 129 -12.74 -12.13 4.70
CA VAL A 129 -12.73 -13.03 3.54
C VAL A 129 -11.51 -12.75 2.66
N SER A 130 -11.24 -11.49 2.34
CA SER A 130 -10.09 -11.10 1.52
C SER A 130 -8.76 -11.51 2.15
N VAL A 131 -8.61 -11.29 3.46
CA VAL A 131 -7.40 -11.69 4.22
C VAL A 131 -7.25 -13.20 4.27
N THR A 132 -8.35 -13.94 4.43
CA THR A 132 -8.31 -15.41 4.45
C THR A 132 -7.85 -15.97 3.11
N ILE A 133 -8.34 -15.44 2.00
CA ILE A 133 -7.90 -15.84 0.66
C ILE A 133 -6.41 -15.53 0.47
N ALA A 134 -5.98 -14.32 0.80
CA ALA A 134 -4.56 -13.93 0.71
C ALA A 134 -3.66 -14.80 1.62
N GLY A 135 -4.14 -15.13 2.83
CA GLY A 135 -3.44 -16.01 3.74
C GLY A 135 -3.32 -17.45 3.22
N ALA A 136 -4.34 -17.94 2.54
CA ALA A 136 -4.30 -19.27 1.91
C ALA A 136 -3.20 -19.35 0.84
N LEU A 137 -2.95 -18.26 0.08
CA LEU A 137 -1.87 -18.21 -0.90
C LEU A 137 -0.46 -18.25 -0.27
N LEU A 138 -0.34 -17.79 0.97
CA LEU A 138 0.92 -17.80 1.73
C LEU A 138 1.05 -19.03 2.63
N TYR A 139 0.09 -19.97 2.57
CA TYR A 139 0.09 -21.11 3.46
C TYR A 139 1.35 -21.97 3.27
N PRO A 140 2.08 -22.33 4.35
CA PRO A 140 3.38 -22.96 4.26
C PRO A 140 3.40 -24.24 3.42
N ASN A 141 2.34 -25.06 3.47
CA ASN A 141 2.27 -26.29 2.68
C ASN A 141 2.22 -26.00 1.17
N LEU A 142 1.48 -24.95 0.74
CA LEU A 142 1.44 -24.57 -0.66
C LEU A 142 2.78 -24.02 -1.13
N THR A 143 3.45 -23.22 -0.31
CA THR A 143 4.79 -22.73 -0.63
C THR A 143 5.82 -23.84 -0.69
N ALA A 144 5.75 -24.82 0.19
CA ALA A 144 6.62 -26.01 0.18
C ALA A 144 6.42 -26.86 -1.08
N LEU A 145 5.17 -27.06 -1.51
CA LEU A 145 4.87 -27.77 -2.77
C LEU A 145 5.41 -27.04 -4.00
N TYR A 146 5.35 -25.70 -4.01
CA TYR A 146 5.99 -24.89 -5.05
C TYR A 146 7.50 -25.04 -5.04
N ASP A 147 8.13 -24.92 -3.87
CA ASP A 147 9.59 -25.01 -3.71
C ASP A 147 10.11 -26.43 -4.08
N ALA A 148 9.29 -27.46 -3.89
CA ALA A 148 9.59 -28.85 -4.27
C ALA A 148 9.37 -29.13 -5.76
N GLY A 149 8.80 -28.20 -6.53
CA GLY A 149 8.48 -28.39 -7.95
C GLY A 149 7.46 -29.50 -8.23
N THR A 150 6.64 -29.86 -7.24
CA THR A 150 5.71 -30.97 -7.34
C THR A 150 4.53 -30.63 -8.24
N ALA A 151 4.28 -31.46 -9.25
CA ALA A 151 3.06 -31.33 -10.08
C ALA A 151 1.83 -31.65 -9.24
N ILE A 152 0.90 -30.71 -9.15
CA ILE A 152 -0.34 -30.85 -8.37
C ILE A 152 -1.52 -30.85 -9.30
N THR A 153 -2.53 -31.64 -8.95
CA THR A 153 -3.82 -31.63 -9.63
C THR A 153 -4.92 -31.22 -8.66
N PHE A 154 -5.81 -30.36 -9.10
CA PHE A 154 -7.03 -30.00 -8.40
C PHE A 154 -8.22 -30.50 -9.18
N LEU A 155 -9.00 -31.40 -8.60
CA LEU A 155 -10.14 -32.07 -9.26
C LEU A 155 -9.74 -32.73 -10.62
N GLY A 156 -8.52 -33.27 -10.72
CA GLY A 156 -8.01 -33.90 -11.95
C GLY A 156 -7.42 -32.92 -12.96
N ILE A 157 -7.46 -31.61 -12.70
CA ILE A 157 -6.89 -30.57 -13.59
C ILE A 157 -5.49 -30.23 -13.09
N PRO A 158 -4.45 -30.24 -13.95
CA PRO A 158 -3.11 -29.83 -13.56
C PRO A 158 -3.08 -28.36 -13.16
N VAL A 159 -2.52 -28.06 -11.98
CA VAL A 159 -2.38 -26.73 -11.44
C VAL A 159 -0.92 -26.34 -11.43
N HIS A 160 -0.60 -25.22 -12.06
CA HIS A 160 0.71 -24.59 -11.94
C HIS A 160 0.75 -23.70 -10.70
N LEU A 161 1.54 -24.10 -9.70
CA LEU A 161 1.80 -23.24 -8.55
C LEU A 161 2.77 -22.12 -8.94
N THR A 162 2.55 -20.96 -8.38
CA THR A 162 3.42 -19.80 -8.52
C THR A 162 3.85 -19.32 -7.12
N ALA A 163 5.05 -18.75 -7.02
CA ALA A 163 5.49 -18.14 -5.76
C ALA A 163 4.68 -16.86 -5.50
N PHE A 164 3.79 -16.91 -4.52
CA PHE A 164 2.98 -15.76 -4.14
C PHE A 164 3.62 -14.89 -3.04
N LYS A 165 4.71 -15.36 -2.42
CA LYS A 165 5.50 -14.56 -1.48
C LYS A 165 5.98 -13.29 -2.18
N SER A 166 5.75 -12.14 -1.55
CA SER A 166 6.14 -10.83 -2.10
C SER A 166 5.51 -10.48 -3.47
N SER A 167 4.42 -11.15 -3.85
CA SER A 167 3.70 -10.91 -5.09
C SER A 167 2.37 -10.24 -4.84
N VAL A 168 2.03 -9.26 -5.66
CA VAL A 168 0.76 -8.52 -5.58
C VAL A 168 -0.26 -8.96 -6.63
N PHE A 169 0.20 -9.62 -7.69
CA PHE A 169 -0.63 -9.98 -8.84
C PHE A 169 -1.87 -10.82 -8.50
N PRO A 170 -1.79 -11.88 -7.66
CA PRO A 170 -2.93 -12.75 -7.42
C PRO A 170 -4.08 -12.10 -6.66
N ILE A 171 -3.86 -10.91 -6.12
CA ILE A 171 -4.85 -10.21 -5.28
C ILE A 171 -5.52 -9.07 -6.05
N ILE A 172 -4.86 -8.59 -7.08
CA ILE A 172 -5.36 -7.51 -7.94
C ILE A 172 -6.22 -8.06 -9.07
N PHE A 173 -5.92 -9.27 -9.55
CA PHE A 173 -6.63 -10.01 -10.60
C PHE A 173 -7.40 -11.20 -10.05
#